data_d1afc6eb3bb091bf9a4cc0770735f62c
#
_entry.id   d1afc6eb3bb091bf9a4cc0770735f62c
#
_cell.length_a   1.000
_cell.length_b   1.000
_cell.length_c   1.000
_cell.angle_alpha   90.00
_cell.angle_beta   90.00
_cell.angle_gamma   90.00
#
_symmetry.space_group_name_H-M   'P 1'
#
loop_
_entity.id
_entity.type
_entity.pdbx_description
1 polymer ?
#
loop_
_entity_poly.entity_id
_entity_poly.type
_entity_poly.pdbx_seq_one_letter_code
_entity_poly.pdbx_strand_id
1 'polypeptide(L)'
;PFNQSFRHYLIHNRFETDLRERGIPFSAGLDLTTFLVDVGTIGDWNMEGLPTDPLSIQNGILVTRSSRYPLLLDPQGQALTWIKSHEAKHLPPFGISDHSNPRLREQIELCMCEGYALILTGVEQELDPMLTPVLEKQVITKGRSKYINFSEKLCEYDEGFRMYLTTRLPNPHFLPLDQAKTTLVDFTVTQKGLEDQLLGVVIQKEQQSLEVSL
;
A
#
# COMPACT_ATOMS: atom_id res chain seq x y z
N PRO A 1 5.75 -16.19 10.76
CA PRO A 1 6.01 -17.52 11.26
C PRO A 1 5.73 -18.64 10.28
N PHE A 2 4.83 -18.49 9.28
CA PHE A 2 4.67 -19.52 8.27
C PHE A 2 5.46 -19.16 7.01
N ASN A 3 6.31 -20.07 6.55
CA ASN A 3 7.03 -19.92 5.29
C ASN A 3 6.08 -20.03 4.08
N GLN A 4 6.57 -19.67 2.90
CA GLN A 4 5.77 -19.66 1.67
C GLN A 4 5.20 -21.04 1.33
N SER A 5 5.99 -22.10 1.48
CA SER A 5 5.57 -23.48 1.20
C SER A 5 4.43 -23.92 2.11
N PHE A 6 4.50 -23.57 3.40
CA PHE A 6 3.45 -23.95 4.34
C PHE A 6 2.17 -23.13 4.11
N ARG A 7 2.27 -21.84 3.73
CA ARG A 7 1.11 -21.02 3.34
C ARG A 7 0.41 -21.60 2.11
N HIS A 8 1.20 -22.00 1.09
CA HIS A 8 0.67 -22.68 -0.10
C HIS A 8 -0.05 -24.00 0.27
N TYR A 9 0.56 -24.82 1.12
CA TYR A 9 -0.05 -26.05 1.63
C TYR A 9 -1.37 -25.79 2.37
N LEU A 10 -1.42 -24.75 3.24
CA LEU A 10 -2.65 -24.39 3.96
C LEU A 10 -3.79 -24.03 3.00
N ILE A 11 -3.50 -23.24 1.97
CA ILE A 11 -4.52 -22.78 1.02
C ILE A 11 -5.00 -23.95 0.15
N HIS A 12 -4.10 -24.63 -0.54
CA HIS A 12 -4.49 -25.62 -1.56
C HIS A 12 -4.82 -26.99 -1.00
N ASN A 13 -4.25 -27.38 0.14
CA ASN A 13 -4.51 -28.71 0.68
C ASN A 13 -5.52 -28.70 1.83
N ARG A 14 -5.39 -27.76 2.77
CA ARG A 14 -6.25 -27.75 3.95
C ARG A 14 -7.53 -26.97 3.72
N PHE A 15 -7.45 -25.77 3.21
CA PHE A 15 -8.60 -24.90 3.01
C PHE A 15 -9.53 -25.45 1.91
N GLU A 16 -8.99 -25.83 0.76
CA GLU A 16 -9.79 -26.43 -0.32
C GLU A 16 -10.44 -27.74 0.11
N THR A 17 -9.76 -28.56 0.92
CA THR A 17 -10.33 -29.80 1.46
C THR A 17 -11.51 -29.52 2.39
N ASP A 18 -11.37 -28.54 3.31
CA ASP A 18 -12.46 -28.13 4.21
C ASP A 18 -13.67 -27.59 3.43
N LEU A 19 -13.45 -26.80 2.38
CA LEU A 19 -14.53 -26.32 1.51
C LEU A 19 -15.26 -27.49 0.83
N ARG A 20 -14.51 -28.49 0.34
CA ARG A 20 -15.07 -29.69 -0.31
C ARG A 20 -15.87 -30.53 0.67
N GLU A 21 -15.35 -30.77 1.87
CA GLU A 21 -16.04 -31.52 2.92
C GLU A 21 -17.35 -30.85 3.37
N ARG A 22 -17.39 -29.52 3.36
CA ARG A 22 -18.59 -28.73 3.70
C ARG A 22 -19.54 -28.53 2.53
N GLY A 23 -19.22 -29.05 1.34
CA GLY A 23 -20.04 -28.87 0.15
C GLY A 23 -20.15 -27.43 -0.36
N ILE A 24 -19.18 -26.59 -0.02
CA ILE A 24 -19.12 -25.20 -0.50
C ILE A 24 -18.50 -25.20 -1.90
N PRO A 25 -19.21 -24.66 -2.92
CA PRO A 25 -18.68 -24.61 -4.27
C PRO A 25 -17.48 -23.67 -4.35
N PHE A 26 -16.39 -24.12 -4.95
CA PHE A 26 -15.17 -23.33 -5.20
C PHE A 26 -14.49 -23.77 -6.49
N SER A 27 -13.66 -22.90 -7.05
CA SER A 27 -12.81 -23.23 -8.20
C SER A 27 -11.53 -23.91 -7.71
N ALA A 28 -11.20 -25.08 -8.22
CA ALA A 28 -9.95 -25.77 -7.88
C ALA A 28 -8.74 -24.97 -8.35
N GLY A 29 -7.67 -24.94 -7.54
CA GLY A 29 -6.47 -24.20 -7.85
C GLY A 29 -6.65 -22.69 -7.71
N LEU A 30 -7.40 -22.23 -6.69
CA LEU A 30 -7.66 -20.83 -6.44
C LEU A 30 -6.34 -20.04 -6.28
N ASP A 31 -6.08 -19.11 -7.18
CA ASP A 31 -5.09 -18.07 -6.97
C ASP A 31 -5.74 -16.90 -6.21
N LEU A 32 -5.25 -16.63 -4.99
CA LEU A 32 -5.76 -15.54 -4.15
C LEU A 32 -5.57 -14.17 -4.79
N THR A 33 -4.54 -13.99 -5.58
CA THR A 33 -4.24 -12.73 -6.26
C THR A 33 -5.35 -12.37 -7.23
N THR A 34 -5.68 -13.29 -8.13
CA THR A 34 -6.73 -13.10 -9.15
C THR A 34 -8.13 -13.13 -8.55
N PHE A 35 -8.32 -13.77 -7.39
CA PHE A 35 -9.57 -13.72 -6.65
C PHE A 35 -9.83 -12.36 -6.01
N LEU A 36 -8.79 -11.73 -5.46
CA LEU A 36 -8.92 -10.45 -4.76
C LEU A 36 -8.95 -9.26 -5.73
N VAL A 37 -8.20 -9.33 -6.83
CA VAL A 37 -8.05 -8.24 -7.80
C VAL A 37 -8.06 -8.81 -9.21
N ASP A 38 -8.80 -8.18 -10.11
CA ASP A 38 -8.85 -8.60 -11.51
C ASP A 38 -7.53 -8.28 -12.24
N VAL A 39 -7.28 -9.01 -13.33
CA VAL A 39 -6.05 -8.92 -14.12
C VAL A 39 -5.89 -7.52 -14.77
N GLY A 40 -7.00 -6.87 -15.11
CA GLY A 40 -6.98 -5.52 -15.67
C GLY A 40 -6.42 -4.51 -14.68
N THR A 41 -6.90 -4.53 -13.44
CA THR A 41 -6.39 -3.67 -12.36
C THR A 41 -4.90 -3.91 -12.08
N ILE A 42 -4.44 -5.16 -12.14
CA ILE A 42 -3.00 -5.48 -12.01
C ILE A 42 -2.21 -4.86 -13.16
N GLY A 43 -2.74 -4.94 -14.39
CA GLY A 43 -2.15 -4.30 -15.57
C GLY A 43 -2.03 -2.78 -15.40
N ASP A 44 -3.06 -2.12 -14.88
CA ASP A 44 -3.05 -0.68 -14.60
C ASP A 44 -1.97 -0.34 -13.56
N TRP A 45 -1.84 -1.10 -12.47
CA TRP A 45 -0.77 -0.90 -11.49
C TRP A 45 0.64 -1.05 -12.07
N ASN A 46 0.82 -2.00 -12.99
CA ASN A 46 2.11 -2.18 -13.66
C ASN A 46 2.44 -0.98 -14.58
N MET A 47 1.43 -0.42 -15.27
CA MET A 47 1.61 0.81 -16.06
C MET A 47 1.89 2.03 -15.17
N GLU A 48 1.37 2.07 -13.96
CA GLU A 48 1.64 3.09 -12.94
C GLU A 48 3.03 2.95 -12.30
N GLY A 49 3.75 1.86 -12.57
CA GLY A 49 5.10 1.62 -12.11
C GLY A 49 5.27 0.59 -10.98
N LEU A 50 4.20 -0.16 -10.64
CA LEU A 50 4.34 -1.31 -9.74
C LEU A 50 5.08 -2.43 -10.44
N PRO A 51 6.13 -3.01 -9.85
CA PRO A 51 6.82 -4.16 -10.43
C PRO A 51 5.90 -5.37 -10.65
N THR A 52 6.18 -6.16 -11.67
CA THR A 52 5.34 -7.28 -12.10
C THR A 52 5.55 -8.56 -11.29
N ASP A 53 6.51 -8.57 -10.36
CA ASP A 53 6.77 -9.72 -9.52
C ASP A 53 5.62 -10.02 -8.55
N PRO A 54 5.37 -11.30 -8.20
CA PRO A 54 4.23 -11.70 -7.38
C PRO A 54 4.15 -11.02 -6.00
N LEU A 55 5.30 -10.70 -5.39
CA LEU A 55 5.33 -10.01 -4.10
C LEU A 55 4.88 -8.55 -4.22
N SER A 56 5.33 -7.84 -5.26
CA SER A 56 4.90 -6.47 -5.52
C SER A 56 3.39 -6.40 -5.78
N ILE A 57 2.82 -7.36 -6.52
CA ILE A 57 1.38 -7.44 -6.75
C ILE A 57 0.63 -7.70 -5.42
N GLN A 58 1.11 -8.63 -4.59
CA GLN A 58 0.53 -8.87 -3.26
C GLN A 58 0.61 -7.62 -2.37
N ASN A 59 1.72 -6.89 -2.41
CA ASN A 59 1.87 -5.62 -1.71
C ASN A 59 0.88 -4.57 -2.23
N GLY A 60 0.68 -4.47 -3.53
CA GLY A 60 -0.34 -3.62 -4.14
C GLY A 60 -1.75 -3.93 -3.62
N ILE A 61 -2.10 -5.21 -3.49
CA ILE A 61 -3.37 -5.65 -2.90
C ILE A 61 -3.47 -5.20 -1.43
N LEU A 62 -2.42 -5.41 -0.64
CA LEU A 62 -2.40 -4.99 0.76
C LEU A 62 -2.58 -3.48 0.90
N VAL A 63 -1.90 -2.69 0.08
CA VAL A 63 -1.98 -1.22 0.09
C VAL A 63 -3.39 -0.73 -0.26
N THR A 64 -4.02 -1.31 -1.28
CA THR A 64 -5.31 -0.83 -1.81
C THR A 64 -6.53 -1.40 -1.08
N ARG A 65 -6.42 -2.60 -0.48
CA ARG A 65 -7.54 -3.30 0.15
C ARG A 65 -7.52 -3.31 1.67
N SER A 66 -6.45 -2.84 2.29
CA SER A 66 -6.37 -2.78 3.75
C SER A 66 -7.36 -1.75 4.32
N SER A 67 -7.96 -2.09 5.45
CA SER A 67 -8.81 -1.17 6.22
C SER A 67 -7.99 -0.11 6.98
N ARG A 68 -6.71 -0.37 7.24
CA ARG A 68 -5.78 0.53 7.93
C ARG A 68 -4.90 1.24 6.91
N TYR A 69 -4.40 2.42 7.27
CA TYR A 69 -3.44 3.12 6.42
C TYR A 69 -2.12 2.34 6.31
N PRO A 70 -1.56 2.20 5.10
CA PRO A 70 -0.33 1.45 4.89
C PRO A 70 0.89 2.20 5.40
N LEU A 71 1.78 1.46 6.06
CA LEU A 71 3.14 1.88 6.42
C LEU A 71 4.12 1.07 5.57
N LEU A 72 4.79 1.73 4.65
CA LEU A 72 5.59 1.12 3.60
C LEU A 72 7.07 1.12 3.96
N LEU A 73 7.68 -0.06 4.00
CA LEU A 73 9.13 -0.20 4.05
C LEU A 73 9.65 -0.12 2.62
N ASP A 74 10.18 1.01 2.23
CA ASP A 74 10.55 1.32 0.85
C ASP A 74 11.97 1.90 0.74
N PRO A 75 13.02 1.10 0.97
CA PRO A 75 14.40 1.56 0.91
C PRO A 75 14.78 2.07 -0.49
N GLN A 76 14.22 1.50 -1.55
CA GLN A 76 14.53 1.82 -2.94
C GLN A 76 13.60 2.89 -3.55
N GLY A 77 12.50 3.26 -2.91
CA GLY A 77 11.55 4.24 -3.41
C GLY A 77 10.59 3.73 -4.50
N GLN A 78 10.46 2.41 -4.64
CA GLN A 78 9.56 1.79 -5.63
C GLN A 78 8.09 2.01 -5.28
N ALA A 79 7.72 1.77 -4.02
CA ALA A 79 6.36 2.00 -3.55
C ALA A 79 5.97 3.47 -3.66
N LEU A 80 6.87 4.37 -3.28
CA LEU A 80 6.64 5.81 -3.37
C LEU A 80 6.39 6.25 -4.82
N THR A 81 7.15 5.71 -5.77
CA THR A 81 7.00 6.02 -7.19
C THR A 81 5.67 5.54 -7.72
N TRP A 82 5.29 4.31 -7.41
CA TRP A 82 4.01 3.74 -7.80
C TRP A 82 2.83 4.52 -7.20
N ILE A 83 2.82 4.79 -5.88
CA ILE A 83 1.72 5.50 -5.22
C ILE A 83 1.53 6.91 -5.77
N LYS A 84 2.62 7.62 -6.11
CA LYS A 84 2.52 8.93 -6.77
C LYS A 84 1.78 8.85 -8.12
N SER A 85 2.05 7.82 -8.90
CA SER A 85 1.36 7.59 -10.17
C SER A 85 -0.09 7.15 -9.95
N HIS A 86 -0.31 6.24 -9.01
CA HIS A 86 -1.63 5.70 -8.67
C HIS A 86 -2.58 6.77 -8.16
N GLU A 87 -2.12 7.63 -7.27
CA GLU A 87 -2.91 8.72 -6.69
C GLU A 87 -2.80 10.05 -7.47
N ALA A 88 -2.20 10.07 -8.65
CA ALA A 88 -1.91 11.30 -9.39
C ALA A 88 -3.13 12.24 -9.56
N LYS A 89 -4.35 11.68 -9.61
CA LYS A 89 -5.60 12.45 -9.72
C LYS A 89 -6.06 13.07 -8.39
N HIS A 90 -5.68 12.48 -7.27
CA HIS A 90 -6.13 12.83 -5.91
C HIS A 90 -4.98 13.37 -5.04
N LEU A 91 -3.77 13.44 -5.58
CA LEU A 91 -2.58 13.91 -4.88
C LEU A 91 -2.32 15.39 -5.20
N PRO A 92 -2.61 16.30 -4.27
CA PRO A 92 -2.32 17.72 -4.48
C PRO A 92 -0.80 17.99 -4.45
N PRO A 93 -0.33 19.14 -4.96
CA PRO A 93 1.10 19.47 -4.95
C PRO A 93 1.74 19.47 -3.55
N PHE A 94 0.96 19.73 -2.52
CA PHE A 94 1.36 19.68 -1.11
C PHE A 94 1.08 18.32 -0.45
N GLY A 95 0.51 17.36 -1.17
CA GLY A 95 0.15 16.03 -0.66
C GLY A 95 1.33 15.10 -0.39
N ILE A 96 2.56 15.55 -0.63
CA ILE A 96 3.78 14.84 -0.24
C ILE A 96 4.48 15.68 0.80
N SER A 97 4.60 15.16 2.00
CA SER A 97 5.23 15.86 3.11
C SER A 97 6.22 14.97 3.84
N ASP A 98 7.24 15.61 4.38
CA ASP A 98 8.17 14.92 5.28
C ASP A 98 7.64 14.97 6.72
N HIS A 99 7.95 13.92 7.50
CA HIS A 99 7.54 13.85 8.91
C HIS A 99 8.04 15.05 9.74
N SER A 100 9.18 15.62 9.39
CA SER A 100 9.78 16.79 10.07
C SER A 100 9.20 18.14 9.61
N ASN A 101 8.26 18.16 8.67
CA ASN A 101 7.73 19.41 8.11
C ASN A 101 6.89 20.16 9.17
N PRO A 102 7.23 21.41 9.52
CA PRO A 102 6.48 22.19 10.50
C PRO A 102 5.03 22.50 10.10
N ARG A 103 4.70 22.43 8.80
CA ARG A 103 3.33 22.61 8.29
C ARG A 103 2.57 21.30 8.09
N LEU A 104 3.11 20.19 8.54
CA LEU A 104 2.49 18.86 8.37
C LEU A 104 1.06 18.84 8.90
N ARG A 105 0.81 19.46 10.07
CA ARG A 105 -0.52 19.56 10.66
C ARG A 105 -1.54 20.19 9.71
N GLU A 106 -1.22 21.35 9.15
CA GLU A 106 -2.09 22.08 8.23
C GLU A 106 -2.38 21.27 6.94
N GLN A 107 -1.36 20.57 6.45
CA GLN A 107 -1.50 19.72 5.27
C GLN A 107 -2.39 18.52 5.53
N ILE A 108 -2.27 17.88 6.69
CA ILE A 108 -3.16 16.77 7.11
C ILE A 108 -4.60 17.28 7.23
N GLU A 109 -4.84 18.39 7.91
CA GLU A 109 -6.16 19.00 8.07
C GLU A 109 -6.80 19.26 6.70
N LEU A 110 -6.07 19.88 5.79
CA LEU A 110 -6.56 20.21 4.46
C LEU A 110 -6.87 18.94 3.63
N CYS A 111 -5.96 17.96 3.64
CA CYS A 111 -6.19 16.71 2.92
C CYS A 111 -7.39 15.93 3.47
N MET A 112 -7.60 15.94 4.79
CA MET A 112 -8.76 15.29 5.41
C MET A 112 -10.08 15.97 5.03
N CYS A 113 -10.11 17.31 5.01
CA CYS A 113 -11.31 18.06 4.66
C CYS A 113 -11.72 17.90 3.19
N GLU A 114 -10.74 17.87 2.29
CA GLU A 114 -10.96 17.83 0.84
C GLU A 114 -10.96 16.41 0.24
N GLY A 115 -10.69 15.40 1.05
CA GLY A 115 -10.63 14.01 0.58
C GLY A 115 -9.41 13.69 -0.29
N TYR A 116 -8.31 14.44 -0.15
CA TYR A 116 -7.10 14.23 -0.93
C TYR A 116 -6.22 13.11 -0.36
N ALA A 117 -5.34 12.60 -1.23
CA ALA A 117 -4.29 11.69 -0.80
C ALA A 117 -3.13 12.45 -0.16
N LEU A 118 -2.56 11.90 0.92
CA LEU A 118 -1.38 12.39 1.60
C LEU A 118 -0.32 11.30 1.69
N ILE A 119 0.88 11.61 1.26
CA ILE A 119 2.04 10.72 1.39
C ILE A 119 2.99 11.33 2.41
N LEU A 120 3.15 10.68 3.54
CA LEU A 120 4.08 11.08 4.60
C LEU A 120 5.37 10.29 4.46
N THR A 121 6.46 11.01 4.17
CA THR A 121 7.80 10.43 4.01
C THR A 121 8.63 10.65 5.26
N GLY A 122 9.74 9.89 5.39
CA GLY A 122 10.68 10.08 6.48
C GLY A 122 10.19 9.56 7.84
N VAL A 123 9.23 8.64 7.85
CA VAL A 123 8.84 7.94 9.08
C VAL A 123 9.98 7.02 9.49
N GLU A 124 10.60 7.27 10.65
CA GLU A 124 11.72 6.47 11.12
C GLU A 124 11.25 5.30 12.00
N GLN A 125 11.34 5.43 13.32
CA GLN A 125 11.04 4.33 14.25
C GLN A 125 9.74 4.51 15.05
N GLU A 126 9.28 5.73 15.17
CA GLU A 126 8.07 6.07 15.93
C GLU A 126 7.14 6.93 15.08
N LEU A 127 5.83 6.71 15.25
CA LEU A 127 4.79 7.55 14.67
C LEU A 127 4.47 8.68 15.63
N ASP A 128 4.31 9.89 15.11
CA ASP A 128 3.88 11.02 15.93
C ASP A 128 2.52 10.70 16.58
N PRO A 129 2.41 10.80 17.92
CA PRO A 129 1.15 10.59 18.63
C PRO A 129 -0.01 11.44 18.08
N MET A 130 0.29 12.58 17.48
CA MET A 130 -0.67 13.44 16.79
C MET A 130 -1.46 12.69 15.70
N LEU A 131 -0.84 11.72 15.01
CA LEU A 131 -1.46 10.95 13.95
C LEU A 131 -2.44 9.89 14.47
N THR A 132 -2.40 9.52 15.75
CA THR A 132 -3.19 8.42 16.32
C THR A 132 -4.68 8.53 16.00
N PRO A 133 -5.38 9.67 16.20
CA PRO A 133 -6.82 9.76 15.91
C PRO A 133 -7.14 9.54 14.43
N VAL A 134 -6.23 9.93 13.54
CA VAL A 134 -6.37 9.74 12.08
C VAL A 134 -6.13 8.28 11.72
N LEU A 135 -5.05 7.68 12.23
CA LEU A 135 -4.67 6.29 11.96
C LEU A 135 -5.74 5.29 12.46
N GLU A 136 -6.30 5.55 13.62
CA GLU A 136 -7.37 4.73 14.20
C GLU A 136 -8.75 5.06 13.64
N LYS A 137 -8.84 6.06 12.74
CA LYS A 137 -10.11 6.52 12.16
C LYS A 137 -11.16 6.81 13.23
N GLN A 138 -10.78 7.58 14.26
CA GLN A 138 -11.69 7.97 15.37
C GLN A 138 -12.73 8.99 14.88
N VAL A 139 -13.62 8.52 14.00
CA VAL A 139 -14.60 9.36 13.33
C VAL A 139 -15.79 9.63 14.25
N ILE A 140 -16.13 10.91 14.41
CA ILE A 140 -17.31 11.39 15.14
C ILE A 140 -18.31 11.88 14.10
N THR A 141 -19.50 11.29 14.05
CA THR A 141 -20.58 11.72 13.14
C THR A 141 -21.42 12.80 13.81
N LYS A 142 -21.54 13.96 13.17
CA LYS A 142 -22.45 15.03 13.59
C LYS A 142 -23.37 15.42 12.43
N GLY A 143 -24.61 15.00 12.48
CA GLY A 143 -25.57 15.20 11.39
C GLY A 143 -25.16 14.41 10.14
N ARG A 144 -24.87 15.11 9.04
CA ARG A 144 -24.45 14.52 7.77
C ARG A 144 -22.93 14.52 7.57
N SER A 145 -22.18 15.25 8.38
CA SER A 145 -20.74 15.38 8.25
C SER A 145 -20.01 14.52 9.27
N LYS A 146 -18.83 14.07 8.88
CA LYS A 146 -17.91 13.27 9.70
C LYS A 146 -16.74 14.14 10.14
N TYR A 147 -16.29 13.94 11.36
CA TYR A 147 -15.22 14.73 11.97
C TYR A 147 -14.22 13.83 12.67
N ILE A 148 -12.97 14.24 12.73
CA ILE A 148 -11.93 13.66 13.58
C ILE A 148 -11.40 14.75 14.50
N ASN A 149 -11.17 14.41 15.77
CA ASN A 149 -10.49 15.32 16.70
C ASN A 149 -8.99 15.23 16.44
N PHE A 150 -8.47 16.21 15.71
CA PHE A 150 -7.06 16.27 15.33
C PHE A 150 -6.40 17.47 15.99
N SER A 151 -5.39 17.23 16.82
CA SER A 151 -4.66 18.27 17.54
C SER A 151 -5.56 19.24 18.31
N GLU A 152 -6.50 18.69 19.09
CA GLU A 152 -7.47 19.45 19.92
C GLU A 152 -8.50 20.25 19.12
N LYS A 153 -8.52 20.11 17.80
CA LYS A 153 -9.47 20.74 16.91
C LYS A 153 -10.35 19.70 16.22
N LEU A 154 -11.61 19.99 16.09
CA LEU A 154 -12.54 19.15 15.35
C LEU A 154 -12.43 19.47 13.86
N CYS A 155 -11.79 18.58 13.08
CA CYS A 155 -11.58 18.73 11.65
C CYS A 155 -12.62 17.89 10.90
N GLU A 156 -13.14 18.43 9.82
CA GLU A 156 -14.00 17.67 8.91
C GLU A 156 -13.22 16.53 8.25
N TYR A 157 -13.87 15.40 8.05
CA TYR A 157 -13.27 14.19 7.50
C TYR A 157 -14.07 13.70 6.31
N ASP A 158 -13.47 13.76 5.15
CA ASP A 158 -14.01 13.19 3.93
C ASP A 158 -13.58 11.72 3.78
N GLU A 159 -14.49 10.85 3.34
CA GLU A 159 -14.20 9.41 3.14
C GLU A 159 -13.23 9.13 2.00
N GLY A 160 -13.03 10.06 1.09
CA GLY A 160 -12.03 10.00 0.03
C GLY A 160 -10.60 10.16 0.54
N PHE A 161 -10.40 10.64 1.77
CA PHE A 161 -9.07 10.84 2.33
C PHE A 161 -8.28 9.54 2.42
N ARG A 162 -7.07 9.56 1.90
CA ARG A 162 -6.11 8.44 1.90
C ARG A 162 -4.78 8.91 2.44
N MET A 163 -4.17 8.10 3.29
CA MET A 163 -2.86 8.39 3.87
C MET A 163 -1.92 7.22 3.66
N TYR A 164 -0.71 7.53 3.21
CA TYR A 164 0.37 6.60 2.98
C TYR A 164 1.57 7.04 3.80
N LEU A 165 2.11 6.14 4.59
CA LEU A 165 3.30 6.37 5.41
C LEU A 165 4.46 5.63 4.78
N THR A 166 5.62 6.27 4.62
CA THR A 166 6.78 5.61 4.02
C THR A 166 8.03 5.80 4.87
N THR A 167 8.82 4.75 4.97
CA THR A 167 10.15 4.76 5.57
C THR A 167 11.19 4.21 4.60
N ARG A 168 12.38 4.79 4.62
CA ARG A 168 13.54 4.30 3.87
C ARG A 168 14.42 3.35 4.67
N LEU A 169 14.09 3.12 5.94
CA LEU A 169 14.84 2.20 6.78
C LEU A 169 14.60 0.77 6.27
N PRO A 170 15.66 0.00 6.01
CA PRO A 170 15.51 -1.37 5.48
C PRO A 170 14.99 -2.37 6.52
N ASN A 171 15.19 -2.09 7.81
CA ASN A 171 14.72 -2.94 8.91
C ASN A 171 14.33 -2.10 10.13
N PRO A 172 13.27 -1.31 10.05
CA PRO A 172 12.82 -0.51 11.19
C PRO A 172 12.18 -1.38 12.26
N HIS A 173 12.40 -1.02 13.52
CA HIS A 173 11.76 -1.64 14.66
C HIS A 173 10.65 -0.76 15.20
N PHE A 174 9.49 -0.81 14.57
CA PHE A 174 8.31 -0.08 15.05
C PHE A 174 7.75 -0.71 16.33
N LEU A 175 7.24 0.14 17.21
CA LEU A 175 6.54 -0.32 18.40
C LEU A 175 5.31 -1.17 18.01
N PRO A 176 4.98 -2.24 18.78
CA PRO A 176 3.80 -3.05 18.51
C PRO A 176 2.50 -2.24 18.42
N LEU A 177 2.42 -1.14 19.16
CA LEU A 177 1.28 -0.21 19.12
C LEU A 177 1.13 0.46 17.75
N ASP A 178 2.22 0.91 17.14
CA ASP A 178 2.23 1.56 15.84
C ASP A 178 1.93 0.56 14.72
N GLN A 179 2.46 -0.66 14.84
CA GLN A 179 2.12 -1.75 13.93
C GLN A 179 0.62 -2.13 14.01
N ALA A 180 0.00 -2.02 15.18
CA ALA A 180 -1.41 -2.29 15.35
C ALA A 180 -2.32 -1.23 14.70
N LYS A 181 -1.85 0.03 14.59
CA LYS A 181 -2.59 1.14 13.99
C LYS A 181 -2.48 1.21 12.46
N THR A 182 -1.46 0.58 11.90
CA THR A 182 -1.13 0.64 10.47
C THR A 182 -1.13 -0.75 9.84
N THR A 183 -1.05 -0.81 8.52
CA THR A 183 -0.75 -2.04 7.78
C THR A 183 0.69 -1.96 7.29
N LEU A 184 1.57 -2.72 7.92
CA LEU A 184 2.98 -2.77 7.51
C LEU A 184 3.11 -3.58 6.21
N VAL A 185 3.67 -2.95 5.17
CA VAL A 185 3.88 -3.55 3.86
C VAL A 185 5.33 -3.39 3.45
N ASP A 186 6.01 -4.50 3.19
CA ASP A 186 7.43 -4.52 2.87
C ASP A 186 7.66 -4.54 1.37
N PHE A 187 8.15 -3.42 0.84
CA PHE A 187 8.55 -3.24 -0.56
C PHE A 187 10.05 -3.45 -0.79
N THR A 188 10.75 -4.05 0.16
CA THR A 188 12.15 -4.39 -0.04
C THR A 188 12.27 -5.43 -1.16
N VAL A 189 13.09 -5.10 -2.17
CA VAL A 189 13.27 -5.97 -3.34
C VAL A 189 13.98 -7.24 -2.92
N THR A 190 13.40 -8.40 -3.26
CA THR A 190 14.06 -9.70 -3.13
C THR A 190 15.04 -9.91 -4.29
N GLN A 191 16.03 -10.80 -4.11
CA GLN A 191 16.97 -11.14 -5.18
C GLN A 191 16.22 -11.58 -6.45
N LYS A 192 15.21 -12.44 -6.31
CA LYS A 192 14.40 -12.92 -7.43
C LYS A 192 13.62 -11.77 -8.09
N GLY A 193 13.01 -10.89 -7.29
CA GLY A 193 12.31 -9.71 -7.81
C GLY A 193 13.24 -8.78 -8.59
N LEU A 194 14.49 -8.61 -8.12
CA LEU A 194 15.50 -7.84 -8.85
C LEU A 194 15.90 -8.51 -10.17
N GLU A 195 16.08 -9.82 -10.18
CA GLU A 195 16.36 -10.59 -11.41
C GLU A 195 15.24 -10.43 -12.43
N ASP A 196 13.97 -10.55 -12.02
CA ASP A 196 12.80 -10.38 -12.89
C ASP A 196 12.71 -8.95 -13.43
N GLN A 197 12.96 -7.93 -12.61
CA GLN A 197 12.97 -6.52 -13.02
C GLN A 197 14.11 -6.22 -14.02
N LEU A 198 15.31 -6.72 -13.77
CA LEU A 198 16.46 -6.56 -14.68
C LEU A 198 16.21 -7.26 -16.02
N LEU A 199 15.63 -8.44 -16.01
CA LEU A 199 15.25 -9.16 -17.22
C LEU A 199 14.25 -8.34 -18.04
N GLY A 200 13.23 -7.75 -17.41
CA GLY A 200 12.27 -6.87 -18.07
C GLY A 200 12.93 -5.67 -18.75
N VAL A 201 13.90 -5.02 -18.08
CA VAL A 201 14.66 -3.88 -18.64
C VAL A 201 15.50 -4.31 -19.83
N VAL A 202 16.14 -5.48 -19.77
CA VAL A 202 16.96 -6.02 -20.89
C VAL A 202 16.07 -6.30 -22.10
N ILE A 203 14.94 -6.99 -21.90
CA ILE A 203 13.99 -7.30 -22.98
C ILE A 203 13.50 -6.02 -23.66
N GLN A 204 13.11 -5.01 -22.86
CA GLN A 204 12.64 -3.74 -23.39
C GLN A 204 13.70 -3.02 -24.23
N LYS A 205 14.97 -3.02 -23.77
CA LYS A 205 16.06 -2.41 -24.54
C LYS A 205 16.39 -3.17 -25.81
N GLU A 206 16.36 -4.50 -25.79
CA GLU A 206 16.58 -5.31 -26.99
C GLU A 206 15.44 -5.12 -28.01
N GLN A 207 14.19 -5.08 -27.59
CA GLN A 207 13.07 -4.78 -28.49
C GLN A 207 13.20 -3.41 -29.14
N GLN A 208 13.58 -2.37 -28.39
CA GLN A 208 13.83 -1.04 -28.95
C GLN A 208 14.99 -1.06 -29.97
N SER A 209 16.04 -1.83 -29.72
CA SER A 209 17.16 -1.96 -30.67
C SER A 209 16.76 -2.67 -31.96
N LEU A 210 15.81 -3.60 -31.89
CA LEU A 210 15.27 -4.28 -33.08
C LEU A 210 14.32 -3.37 -33.89
N GLU A 211 13.50 -2.56 -33.23
CA GLU A 211 12.62 -1.58 -33.91
C GLU A 211 13.40 -0.47 -34.61
N VAL A 212 14.55 -0.06 -34.09
CA VAL A 212 15.43 0.95 -34.70
C VAL A 212 16.23 0.37 -35.88
N SER A 213 16.37 -0.95 -35.95
CA SER A 213 17.12 -1.64 -37.02
C SER A 213 16.26 -2.18 -38.17
N LEU A 214 14.94 -1.96 -38.12
CA LEU A 214 13.96 -2.19 -39.18
C LEU A 214 13.58 -0.88 -39.87
#